data_8654d6ee4934ac2162d9e9792f9ac702
#
_entry.id   8654d6ee4934ac2162d9e9792f9ac702
#
_cell.length_a   1.000
_cell.length_b   1.000
_cell.length_c   1.000
_cell.angle_alpha   90.00
_cell.angle_beta   90.00
_cell.angle_gamma   90.00
#
_symmetry.space_group_name_H-M   'P 1'
#
loop_
_entity.id
_entity.type
_entity.pdbx_description
1 polymer ?
#
loop_
_entity_poly.entity_id
_entity_poly.type
_entity_poly.pdbx_seq_one_letter_code
_entity_poly.pdbx_strand_id
1 'polypeptide(L)'
;MDKLHVDVFGTGDPAIFVHGSFGWGLDTFPEQRALSDEYRIILVDRRGFAGSSSLEAMGWPADMHDVAALLDDVGPAHLVGQSYGAVVALLAAGLRPQLVRSLVAIEPPAFEVAQGDPDADATTASLKPVFRRAAEMTADEFVAEWARTSGMPQERLTSWTDSFGDQEWTAADASRRERWPGDAPLQFEVLAAASFPKVLVHGAWKAEVTGREGGGRDYAAVCRVIAARIGARLVSFERSTHNPQLQEPQAFNHLLQELWLHE
;
A
#
# COMPACT_ATOMS: atom_id res chain seq x y z
N MET A 1 -6.20 26.16 -0.50
CA MET A 1 -4.95 25.40 -0.24
C MET A 1 -5.28 23.94 -0.35
N ASP A 2 -4.58 23.23 -1.20
CA ASP A 2 -4.76 21.79 -1.37
C ASP A 2 -4.28 21.08 -0.10
N LYS A 3 -5.23 20.62 0.71
CA LYS A 3 -4.94 20.05 2.03
C LYS A 3 -4.82 18.53 1.93
N LEU A 4 -3.72 17.97 2.44
CA LEU A 4 -3.62 16.56 2.78
C LEU A 4 -4.39 16.33 4.09
N HIS A 5 -5.32 15.40 4.08
CA HIS A 5 -6.04 14.98 5.28
C HIS A 5 -5.30 13.83 5.98
N VAL A 6 -5.28 13.90 7.31
CA VAL A 6 -4.76 12.84 8.17
C VAL A 6 -5.68 12.68 9.39
N ASP A 7 -5.97 11.44 9.76
CA ASP A 7 -6.55 11.12 11.06
C ASP A 7 -5.42 10.80 12.04
N VAL A 8 -5.48 11.37 13.25
CA VAL A 8 -4.44 11.21 14.27
C VAL A 8 -5.02 10.65 15.55
N PHE A 9 -4.43 9.56 16.06
CA PHE A 9 -4.79 8.91 17.33
C PHE A 9 -3.55 8.72 18.19
N GLY A 10 -3.65 9.02 19.48
CA GLY A 10 -2.55 8.91 20.43
C GLY A 10 -1.53 10.06 20.35
N THR A 11 -0.49 9.99 21.17
CA THR A 11 0.49 11.09 21.36
C THR A 11 1.95 10.62 21.44
N GLY A 12 2.22 9.32 21.37
CA GLY A 12 3.57 8.75 21.43
C GLY A 12 4.41 8.99 20.17
N ASP A 13 5.38 8.13 19.93
CA ASP A 13 6.21 8.17 18.73
C ASP A 13 5.37 8.06 17.46
N PRO A 14 5.65 8.87 16.43
CA PRO A 14 4.81 8.91 15.25
C PRO A 14 4.96 7.66 14.38
N ALA A 15 3.81 7.15 13.92
CA ALA A 15 3.69 6.07 12.96
C ALA A 15 2.73 6.48 11.85
N ILE A 16 3.25 6.62 10.63
CA ILE A 16 2.51 7.07 9.44
C ILE A 16 2.07 5.85 8.64
N PHE A 17 0.78 5.78 8.34
CA PHE A 17 0.17 4.70 7.57
C PHE A 17 -0.39 5.22 6.25
N VAL A 18 -0.01 4.58 5.15
CA VAL A 18 -0.35 4.98 3.78
C VAL A 18 -1.14 3.86 3.11
N HIS A 19 -2.41 4.12 2.78
CA HIS A 19 -3.34 3.15 2.20
C HIS A 19 -3.06 2.87 0.71
N GLY A 20 -3.62 1.76 0.21
CA GLY A 20 -3.60 1.35 -1.20
C GLY A 20 -4.67 2.03 -2.06
N SER A 21 -4.90 1.47 -3.26
CA SER A 21 -6.01 1.87 -4.13
C SER A 21 -7.35 1.41 -3.56
N PHE A 22 -8.45 2.06 -3.95
CA PHE A 22 -9.84 1.76 -3.58
C PHE A 22 -10.22 1.92 -2.10
N GLY A 23 -9.28 2.34 -1.21
CA GLY A 23 -9.53 2.58 0.19
C GLY A 23 -9.01 3.95 0.64
N TRP A 24 -9.06 4.22 1.93
CA TRP A 24 -8.52 5.42 2.58
C TRP A 24 -7.91 5.04 3.94
N GLY A 25 -7.38 6.00 4.67
CA GLY A 25 -6.63 5.74 5.90
C GLY A 25 -7.38 4.89 6.92
N LEU A 26 -8.60 5.33 7.30
CA LEU A 26 -9.44 4.62 8.28
C LEU A 26 -10.01 3.30 7.76
N ASP A 27 -10.24 3.17 6.45
CA ASP A 27 -10.71 1.92 5.85
C ASP A 27 -9.63 0.85 5.84
N THR A 28 -8.41 1.24 5.50
CA THR A 28 -7.30 0.29 5.32
C THR A 28 -6.64 -0.11 6.65
N PHE A 29 -6.62 0.80 7.65
CA PHE A 29 -5.91 0.60 8.92
C PHE A 29 -6.77 0.85 10.17
N PRO A 30 -8.02 0.39 10.24
CA PRO A 30 -8.89 0.61 11.40
C PRO A 30 -8.35 -0.07 12.67
N GLU A 31 -7.75 -1.26 12.51
CA GLU A 31 -7.29 -2.12 13.61
C GLU A 31 -5.96 -1.63 14.22
N GLN A 32 -5.17 -0.82 13.49
CA GLN A 32 -3.92 -0.27 13.96
C GLN A 32 -4.12 0.90 14.93
N ARG A 33 -5.35 1.42 15.03
CA ARG A 33 -5.73 2.38 16.08
C ARG A 33 -5.56 1.82 17.49
N ALA A 34 -5.60 0.50 17.66
CA ALA A 34 -5.32 -0.15 18.95
C ALA A 34 -3.89 0.13 19.48
N LEU A 35 -2.97 0.60 18.62
CA LEU A 35 -1.61 0.98 19.01
C LEU A 35 -1.52 2.42 19.55
N SER A 36 -2.63 3.18 19.57
CA SER A 36 -2.63 4.60 19.95
C SER A 36 -2.37 4.89 21.44
N ASP A 37 -2.42 3.88 22.29
CA ASP A 37 -2.04 4.03 23.70
C ASP A 37 -0.54 4.30 23.87
N GLU A 38 0.30 3.81 22.95
CA GLU A 38 1.77 3.90 23.00
C GLU A 38 2.34 4.79 21.88
N TYR A 39 1.69 4.86 20.74
CA TYR A 39 2.17 5.53 19.53
C TYR A 39 1.20 6.62 19.06
N ARG A 40 1.72 7.59 18.33
CA ARG A 40 0.92 8.56 17.59
C ARG A 40 0.64 8.01 16.19
N ILE A 41 -0.51 7.37 16.03
CA ILE A 41 -0.97 6.76 14.78
C ILE A 41 -1.48 7.86 13.85
N ILE A 42 -0.90 7.97 12.66
CA ILE A 42 -1.22 8.97 11.64
C ILE A 42 -1.66 8.23 10.39
N LEU A 43 -2.97 8.21 10.13
CA LEU A 43 -3.56 7.59 8.96
C LEU A 43 -3.71 8.63 7.87
N VAL A 44 -3.03 8.46 6.75
CA VAL A 44 -3.04 9.42 5.64
C VAL A 44 -4.16 9.05 4.67
N ASP A 45 -4.98 10.04 4.29
CA ASP A 45 -5.78 9.95 3.06
C ASP A 45 -4.94 10.50 1.91
N ARG A 46 -4.56 9.66 0.94
CA ARG A 46 -3.81 10.11 -0.24
C ARG A 46 -4.64 11.08 -1.09
N ARG A 47 -4.01 11.81 -1.98
CA ARG A 47 -4.68 12.82 -2.82
C ARG A 47 -5.88 12.26 -3.58
N GLY A 48 -7.03 12.93 -3.45
CA GLY A 48 -8.31 12.55 -4.05
C GLY A 48 -9.09 11.47 -3.31
N PHE A 49 -8.56 10.93 -2.23
CA PHE A 49 -9.23 9.96 -1.38
C PHE A 49 -9.80 10.64 -0.12
N ALA A 50 -10.99 10.22 0.27
CA ALA A 50 -11.70 10.64 1.49
C ALA A 50 -11.59 12.15 1.77
N GLY A 51 -10.89 12.55 2.85
CA GLY A 51 -10.78 13.94 3.29
C GLY A 51 -9.75 14.79 2.53
N SER A 52 -8.94 14.19 1.64
CA SER A 52 -7.89 14.89 0.91
C SER A 52 -8.36 15.48 -0.42
N SER A 53 -7.90 16.71 -0.71
CA SER A 53 -8.16 17.34 -2.01
C SER A 53 -7.54 16.59 -3.17
N SER A 54 -8.25 16.53 -4.30
CA SER A 54 -7.69 16.02 -5.56
C SER A 54 -6.69 17.01 -6.16
N LEU A 55 -5.71 16.46 -6.88
CA LEU A 55 -4.80 17.22 -7.75
C LEU A 55 -5.07 16.90 -9.21
N GLU A 56 -4.58 17.75 -10.12
CA GLU A 56 -4.62 17.51 -11.56
C GLU A 56 -3.81 16.24 -11.92
N ALA A 57 -2.60 16.11 -11.35
CA ALA A 57 -1.74 14.93 -11.48
C ALA A 57 -1.70 14.18 -10.14
N MET A 58 -2.26 12.98 -10.13
CA MET A 58 -2.37 12.12 -8.94
C MET A 58 -1.42 10.91 -9.01
N GLY A 59 -1.41 10.17 -7.92
CA GLY A 59 -0.66 8.94 -7.76
C GLY A 59 0.73 9.14 -7.13
N TRP A 60 1.56 8.11 -7.19
CA TRP A 60 2.82 8.02 -6.44
C TRP A 60 3.76 9.24 -6.54
N PRO A 61 3.84 10.01 -7.67
CA PRO A 61 4.72 11.18 -7.71
C PRO A 61 4.29 12.30 -6.76
N ALA A 62 2.97 12.53 -6.60
CA ALA A 62 2.45 13.52 -5.67
C ALA A 62 2.46 12.95 -4.23
N ASP A 63 1.94 11.73 -4.07
CA ASP A 63 1.79 11.08 -2.76
C ASP A 63 3.13 10.91 -2.04
N MET A 64 4.23 10.59 -2.75
CA MET A 64 5.55 10.45 -2.12
C MET A 64 6.08 11.77 -1.55
N HIS A 65 5.77 12.90 -2.22
CA HIS A 65 6.15 14.23 -1.72
C HIS A 65 5.28 14.65 -0.54
N ASP A 66 4.00 14.30 -0.53
CA ASP A 66 3.11 14.55 0.60
C ASP A 66 3.56 13.77 1.85
N VAL A 67 3.91 12.49 1.70
CA VAL A 67 4.43 11.67 2.81
C VAL A 67 5.81 12.15 3.26
N ALA A 68 6.68 12.55 2.33
CA ALA A 68 7.97 13.15 2.68
C ALA A 68 7.81 14.47 3.44
N ALA A 69 6.88 15.34 3.03
CA ALA A 69 6.56 16.58 3.75
C ALA A 69 5.97 16.29 5.14
N LEU A 70 5.13 15.25 5.26
CA LEU A 70 4.61 14.84 6.56
C LEU A 70 5.73 14.33 7.48
N LEU A 71 6.72 13.60 6.96
CA LEU A 71 7.94 13.23 7.70
C LEU A 71 8.73 14.47 8.14
N ASP A 72 8.87 15.47 7.27
CA ASP A 72 9.54 16.75 7.62
C ASP A 72 8.80 17.46 8.78
N ASP A 73 7.47 17.39 8.82
CA ASP A 73 6.62 18.04 9.82
C ASP A 73 6.60 17.31 11.17
N VAL A 74 6.50 15.98 11.17
CA VAL A 74 6.33 15.20 12.41
C VAL A 74 7.65 14.73 13.02
N GLY A 75 8.74 14.78 12.27
CA GLY A 75 10.05 14.26 12.65
C GLY A 75 10.19 12.75 12.35
N PRO A 76 11.23 12.10 12.91
CA PRO A 76 11.46 10.68 12.65
C PRO A 76 10.25 9.83 13.02
N ALA A 77 9.75 9.03 12.07
CA ALA A 77 8.54 8.25 12.20
C ALA A 77 8.70 6.81 11.69
N HIS A 78 7.89 5.90 12.22
CA HIS A 78 7.66 4.60 11.62
C HIS A 78 6.77 4.78 10.37
N LEU A 79 7.08 4.08 9.30
CA LEU A 79 6.36 4.20 8.02
C LEU A 79 5.80 2.85 7.59
N VAL A 80 4.49 2.79 7.40
CA VAL A 80 3.77 1.59 6.98
C VAL A 80 2.96 1.91 5.73
N GLY A 81 3.13 1.12 4.68
CA GLY A 81 2.36 1.25 3.45
C GLY A 81 1.73 -0.06 3.01
N GLN A 82 0.52 -0.01 2.45
CA GLN A 82 -0.19 -1.15 1.91
C GLN A 82 -0.44 -0.96 0.41
N SER A 83 -0.17 -2.00 -0.40
CA SER A 83 -0.42 -1.99 -1.85
C SER A 83 0.22 -0.78 -2.53
N TYR A 84 -0.54 0.05 -3.22
CA TYR A 84 -0.06 1.30 -3.81
C TYR A 84 0.63 2.20 -2.77
N GLY A 85 0.09 2.29 -1.56
CA GLY A 85 0.70 3.01 -0.45
C GLY A 85 2.05 2.43 0.00
N ALA A 86 2.31 1.14 -0.24
CA ALA A 86 3.62 0.55 0.01
C ALA A 86 4.68 1.07 -0.98
N VAL A 87 4.30 1.29 -2.24
CA VAL A 87 5.19 1.95 -3.23
C VAL A 87 5.47 3.39 -2.79
N VAL A 88 4.43 4.12 -2.36
CA VAL A 88 4.57 5.49 -1.84
C VAL A 88 5.50 5.54 -0.63
N ALA A 89 5.33 4.62 0.34
CA ALA A 89 6.17 4.52 1.53
C ALA A 89 7.65 4.23 1.19
N LEU A 90 7.90 3.30 0.27
CA LEU A 90 9.25 3.01 -0.23
C LEU A 90 9.90 4.23 -0.88
N LEU A 91 9.15 4.99 -1.68
CA LEU A 91 9.65 6.22 -2.33
C LEU A 91 9.92 7.32 -1.31
N ALA A 92 9.00 7.57 -0.36
CA ALA A 92 9.17 8.57 0.69
C ALA A 92 10.35 8.24 1.61
N ALA A 93 10.53 6.96 1.97
CA ALA A 93 11.68 6.49 2.72
C ALA A 93 13.01 6.73 1.97
N GLY A 94 13.01 6.56 0.64
CA GLY A 94 14.16 6.89 -0.21
C GLY A 94 14.48 8.40 -0.24
N LEU A 95 13.44 9.26 -0.17
CA LEU A 95 13.60 10.73 -0.15
C LEU A 95 14.04 11.27 1.22
N ARG A 96 13.66 10.62 2.31
CA ARG A 96 13.90 11.10 3.70
C ARG A 96 14.42 9.97 4.61
N PRO A 97 15.49 9.23 4.21
CA PRO A 97 15.94 8.06 4.95
C PRO A 97 16.31 8.37 6.40
N GLN A 98 16.75 9.60 6.68
CA GLN A 98 17.11 10.07 8.03
C GLN A 98 15.91 10.35 8.94
N LEU A 99 14.68 10.42 8.39
CA LEU A 99 13.44 10.64 9.12
C LEU A 99 12.57 9.37 9.21
N VAL A 100 13.10 8.22 8.81
CA VAL A 100 12.41 6.94 8.93
C VAL A 100 13.03 6.13 10.07
N ARG A 101 12.21 5.78 11.06
CA ARG A 101 12.59 4.87 12.15
C ARG A 101 12.53 3.42 11.73
N SER A 102 11.45 3.04 11.04
CA SER A 102 11.28 1.71 10.45
C SER A 102 10.37 1.78 9.22
N LEU A 103 10.46 0.79 8.34
CA LEU A 103 9.65 0.70 7.13
C LEU A 103 8.99 -0.67 7.03
N VAL A 104 7.66 -0.68 6.90
CA VAL A 104 6.87 -1.87 6.57
C VAL A 104 6.14 -1.64 5.24
N ALA A 105 6.40 -2.47 4.25
CA ALA A 105 5.74 -2.44 2.94
C ALA A 105 4.96 -3.73 2.71
N ILE A 106 3.62 -3.60 2.61
CA ILE A 106 2.69 -4.71 2.45
C ILE A 106 2.31 -4.82 0.98
N GLU A 107 2.74 -5.90 0.33
CA GLU A 107 2.41 -6.24 -1.06
C GLU A 107 2.47 -5.05 -2.04
N PRO A 108 3.64 -4.38 -2.20
CA PRO A 108 3.79 -3.29 -3.16
C PRO A 108 3.59 -3.80 -4.60
N PRO A 109 2.69 -3.19 -5.41
CA PRO A 109 2.42 -3.63 -6.80
C PRO A 109 3.47 -3.13 -7.80
N ALA A 110 4.75 -3.18 -7.44
CA ALA A 110 5.87 -2.80 -8.28
C ALA A 110 6.36 -4.00 -9.13
N PHE A 111 5.46 -4.59 -9.93
CA PHE A 111 5.69 -5.87 -10.60
C PHE A 111 6.91 -5.89 -11.52
N GLU A 112 7.27 -4.77 -12.15
CA GLU A 112 8.47 -4.65 -12.99
C GLU A 112 9.78 -4.90 -12.23
N VAL A 113 9.77 -4.75 -10.90
CA VAL A 113 10.94 -5.09 -10.06
C VAL A 113 11.27 -6.58 -10.11
N ALA A 114 10.24 -7.41 -10.28
CA ALA A 114 10.35 -8.86 -10.41
C ALA A 114 10.29 -9.34 -11.87
N GLN A 115 10.68 -8.49 -12.85
CA GLN A 115 10.71 -8.86 -14.26
C GLN A 115 11.47 -10.18 -14.47
N GLY A 116 10.88 -11.10 -15.23
CA GLY A 116 11.36 -12.46 -15.46
C GLY A 116 10.70 -13.50 -14.53
N ASP A 117 9.95 -13.09 -13.52
CA ASP A 117 9.05 -13.98 -12.79
C ASP A 117 7.73 -14.11 -13.57
N PRO A 118 7.28 -15.35 -13.90
CA PRO A 118 6.14 -15.55 -14.79
C PRO A 118 4.82 -14.94 -14.27
N ASP A 119 4.60 -14.96 -12.95
CA ASP A 119 3.37 -14.42 -12.35
C ASP A 119 3.40 -12.89 -12.34
N ALA A 120 4.55 -12.26 -12.00
CA ALA A 120 4.72 -10.81 -12.04
C ALA A 120 4.66 -10.25 -13.48
N ASP A 121 5.27 -10.94 -14.46
CA ASP A 121 5.21 -10.56 -15.86
C ASP A 121 3.78 -10.65 -16.41
N ALA A 122 3.03 -11.70 -16.07
CA ALA A 122 1.63 -11.87 -16.45
C ALA A 122 0.75 -10.75 -15.86
N THR A 123 0.95 -10.40 -14.58
CA THR A 123 0.22 -9.31 -13.93
C THR A 123 0.55 -7.96 -14.56
N THR A 124 1.82 -7.69 -14.84
CA THR A 124 2.24 -6.48 -15.57
C THR A 124 1.57 -6.41 -16.95
N ALA A 125 1.63 -7.49 -17.73
CA ALA A 125 1.06 -7.53 -19.07
C ALA A 125 -0.46 -7.31 -19.07
N SER A 126 -1.16 -7.76 -18.04
CA SER A 126 -2.62 -7.65 -17.93
C SER A 126 -3.08 -6.31 -17.36
N LEU A 127 -2.50 -5.82 -16.26
CA LEU A 127 -2.97 -4.63 -15.54
C LEU A 127 -2.42 -3.31 -16.10
N LYS A 128 -1.17 -3.25 -16.54
CA LYS A 128 -0.55 -2.01 -17.04
C LYS A 128 -1.36 -1.34 -18.17
N PRO A 129 -1.94 -2.08 -19.15
CA PRO A 129 -2.82 -1.50 -20.16
C PRO A 129 -4.11 -0.89 -19.57
N VAL A 130 -4.65 -1.44 -18.49
CA VAL A 130 -5.85 -0.90 -17.82
C VAL A 130 -5.54 0.48 -17.24
N PHE A 131 -4.44 0.61 -16.47
CA PHE A 131 -4.00 1.90 -15.93
C PHE A 131 -3.70 2.95 -17.02
N ARG A 132 -3.13 2.55 -18.16
CA ARG A 132 -2.84 3.47 -19.27
C ARG A 132 -4.09 4.05 -19.92
N ARG A 133 -5.21 3.33 -19.89
CA ARG A 133 -6.51 3.76 -20.45
C ARG A 133 -7.47 4.27 -19.40
N ALA A 134 -7.10 4.22 -18.12
CA ALA A 134 -8.01 4.51 -17.01
C ALA A 134 -8.60 5.94 -17.07
N ALA A 135 -7.86 6.92 -17.60
CA ALA A 135 -8.38 8.28 -17.80
C ALA A 135 -9.56 8.36 -18.79
N GLU A 136 -9.72 7.38 -19.67
CA GLU A 136 -10.80 7.29 -20.67
C GLU A 136 -12.04 6.56 -20.13
N MET A 137 -11.96 5.97 -18.92
CA MET A 137 -12.99 5.18 -18.27
C MET A 137 -13.75 6.00 -17.24
N THR A 138 -14.98 5.62 -16.96
CA THR A 138 -15.69 5.99 -15.73
C THR A 138 -15.16 5.16 -14.55
N ALA A 139 -15.52 5.52 -13.31
CA ALA A 139 -15.04 4.78 -12.12
C ALA A 139 -15.52 3.33 -12.11
N ASP A 140 -16.79 3.09 -12.49
CA ASP A 140 -17.38 1.76 -12.56
C ASP A 140 -16.76 0.89 -13.68
N GLU A 141 -16.50 1.47 -14.86
CA GLU A 141 -15.78 0.80 -15.95
C GLU A 141 -14.36 0.40 -15.52
N PHE A 142 -13.65 1.30 -14.83
CA PHE A 142 -12.31 1.01 -14.33
C PHE A 142 -12.33 -0.11 -13.28
N VAL A 143 -13.23 -0.07 -12.30
CA VAL A 143 -13.40 -1.13 -11.29
C VAL A 143 -13.69 -2.48 -11.94
N ALA A 144 -14.62 -2.51 -12.89
CA ALA A 144 -14.99 -3.73 -13.61
C ALA A 144 -13.82 -4.31 -14.41
N GLU A 145 -13.11 -3.46 -15.17
CA GLU A 145 -11.97 -3.88 -16.00
C GLU A 145 -10.78 -4.31 -15.15
N TRP A 146 -10.48 -3.58 -14.05
CA TRP A 146 -9.44 -3.94 -13.08
C TRP A 146 -9.73 -5.29 -12.42
N ALA A 147 -10.97 -5.50 -11.94
CA ALA A 147 -11.38 -6.75 -11.30
C ALA A 147 -11.31 -7.94 -12.26
N ARG A 148 -11.84 -7.77 -13.49
CA ARG A 148 -11.77 -8.81 -14.53
C ARG A 148 -10.33 -9.19 -14.84
N THR A 149 -9.46 -8.18 -14.98
CA THR A 149 -8.05 -8.36 -15.33
C THR A 149 -7.23 -8.98 -14.20
N SER A 150 -7.58 -8.65 -12.95
CA SER A 150 -7.01 -9.28 -11.74
C SER A 150 -7.54 -10.69 -11.50
N GLY A 151 -8.42 -11.21 -12.36
CA GLY A 151 -9.02 -12.53 -12.22
C GLY A 151 -10.03 -12.65 -11.07
N MET A 152 -10.66 -11.53 -10.68
CA MET A 152 -11.72 -11.55 -9.67
C MET A 152 -12.98 -12.21 -10.26
N PRO A 153 -13.60 -13.18 -9.58
CA PRO A 153 -14.87 -13.77 -10.01
C PRO A 153 -15.98 -12.72 -10.08
N GLN A 154 -16.89 -12.81 -11.08
CA GLN A 154 -17.97 -11.86 -11.28
C GLN A 154 -18.88 -11.71 -10.05
N GLU A 155 -19.20 -12.79 -9.36
CA GLU A 155 -20.02 -12.76 -8.14
C GLU A 155 -19.36 -11.93 -7.03
N ARG A 156 -18.03 -12.04 -6.89
CA ARG A 156 -17.25 -11.25 -5.92
C ARG A 156 -17.20 -9.77 -6.31
N LEU A 157 -17.04 -9.47 -7.59
CA LEU A 157 -17.10 -8.10 -8.11
C LEU A 157 -18.46 -7.48 -7.78
N THR A 158 -19.57 -8.18 -8.12
CA THR A 158 -20.93 -7.71 -7.86
C THR A 158 -21.14 -7.45 -6.36
N SER A 159 -20.80 -8.42 -5.50
CA SER A 159 -20.92 -8.25 -4.04
C SER A 159 -20.10 -7.08 -3.51
N TRP A 160 -18.90 -6.86 -4.08
CA TRP A 160 -18.03 -5.75 -3.69
C TRP A 160 -18.62 -4.41 -4.12
N THR A 161 -19.03 -4.27 -5.37
CA THR A 161 -19.61 -3.00 -5.88
C THR A 161 -21.01 -2.70 -5.33
N ASP A 162 -21.80 -3.71 -4.97
CA ASP A 162 -23.09 -3.52 -4.30
C ASP A 162 -22.94 -2.92 -2.88
N SER A 163 -21.76 -3.04 -2.28
CA SER A 163 -21.44 -2.42 -0.99
C SER A 163 -20.96 -0.98 -1.09
N PHE A 164 -20.73 -0.45 -2.31
CA PHE A 164 -20.19 0.89 -2.50
C PHE A 164 -21.22 1.98 -2.24
N GLY A 165 -20.86 2.92 -1.36
CA GLY A 165 -21.49 4.22 -1.23
C GLY A 165 -20.69 5.32 -1.96
N ASP A 166 -21.00 6.56 -1.69
CA ASP A 166 -20.37 7.71 -2.36
C ASP A 166 -18.85 7.77 -2.11
N GLN A 167 -18.40 7.34 -0.93
CA GLN A 167 -16.98 7.39 -0.56
C GLN A 167 -16.16 6.33 -1.29
N GLU A 168 -16.68 5.11 -1.43
CA GLU A 168 -16.06 4.03 -2.19
C GLU A 168 -15.98 4.37 -3.68
N TRP A 169 -17.03 4.95 -4.25
CA TRP A 169 -17.00 5.43 -5.63
C TRP A 169 -16.04 6.60 -5.83
N THR A 170 -15.89 7.50 -4.85
CA THR A 170 -14.87 8.55 -4.86
C THR A 170 -13.46 7.94 -4.83
N ALA A 171 -13.23 6.92 -3.98
CA ALA A 171 -11.96 6.21 -3.93
C ALA A 171 -11.66 5.45 -5.24
N ALA A 172 -12.67 4.86 -5.87
CA ALA A 172 -12.54 4.23 -7.19
C ALA A 172 -12.17 5.25 -8.28
N ASP A 173 -12.80 6.45 -8.28
CA ASP A 173 -12.45 7.54 -9.20
C ASP A 173 -11.02 8.05 -8.97
N ALA A 174 -10.59 8.16 -7.73
CA ALA A 174 -9.21 8.51 -7.39
C ALA A 174 -8.23 7.44 -7.88
N SER A 175 -8.55 6.16 -7.67
CA SER A 175 -7.70 5.03 -8.08
C SER A 175 -7.50 4.94 -9.60
N ARG A 176 -8.52 5.24 -10.41
CA ARG A 176 -8.37 5.26 -11.88
C ARG A 176 -7.45 6.39 -12.38
N ARG A 177 -7.19 7.40 -11.55
CA ARG A 177 -6.27 8.51 -11.86
C ARG A 177 -4.85 8.29 -11.36
N GLU A 178 -4.59 7.17 -10.69
CA GLU A 178 -3.26 6.77 -10.26
C GLU A 178 -2.38 6.42 -11.46
N ARG A 179 -1.09 6.72 -11.36
CA ARG A 179 -0.09 6.22 -12.32
C ARG A 179 0.19 4.76 -12.06
N TRP A 180 0.58 4.04 -13.10
CA TRP A 180 1.02 2.65 -12.95
C TRP A 180 2.13 2.53 -11.90
N PRO A 181 1.95 1.75 -10.84
CA PRO A 181 2.89 1.70 -9.72
C PRO A 181 4.23 1.04 -10.07
N GLY A 182 4.26 0.18 -11.09
CA GLY A 182 5.50 -0.46 -11.55
C GLY A 182 6.48 0.49 -12.23
N ASP A 183 6.02 1.67 -12.69
CA ASP A 183 6.90 2.70 -13.24
C ASP A 183 7.57 3.58 -12.15
N ALA A 184 7.32 3.30 -10.86
CA ALA A 184 7.87 4.06 -9.73
C ALA A 184 9.39 3.85 -9.60
N PRO A 185 10.19 4.93 -9.52
CA PRO A 185 11.66 4.85 -9.46
C PRO A 185 12.14 4.55 -8.04
N LEU A 186 12.00 3.31 -7.58
CA LEU A 186 12.44 2.89 -6.25
C LEU A 186 13.96 3.05 -6.09
N GLN A 187 14.38 3.76 -5.04
CA GLN A 187 15.80 4.09 -4.78
C GLN A 187 16.45 2.97 -3.95
N PHE A 188 16.70 1.82 -4.56
CA PHE A 188 17.20 0.62 -3.89
C PHE A 188 18.52 0.83 -3.16
N GLU A 189 19.46 1.55 -3.75
CA GLU A 189 20.77 1.81 -3.16
C GLU A 189 20.66 2.66 -1.89
N VAL A 190 19.78 3.67 -1.89
CA VAL A 190 19.51 4.51 -0.71
C VAL A 190 18.84 3.69 0.39
N LEU A 191 17.82 2.90 0.03
CA LEU A 191 17.11 2.06 0.98
C LEU A 191 18.02 0.96 1.55
N ALA A 192 18.90 0.38 0.75
CA ALA A 192 19.86 -0.63 1.21
C ALA A 192 20.90 -0.04 2.20
N ALA A 193 21.35 1.19 1.95
CA ALA A 193 22.34 1.87 2.79
C ALA A 193 21.72 2.42 4.09
N ALA A 194 20.39 2.57 4.16
CA ALA A 194 19.71 3.09 5.33
C ALA A 194 19.76 2.08 6.50
N SER A 195 20.02 2.57 7.72
CA SER A 195 20.20 1.75 8.93
C SER A 195 18.89 1.30 9.59
N PHE A 196 17.77 1.97 9.29
CA PHE A 196 16.49 1.63 9.89
C PHE A 196 16.02 0.21 9.50
N PRO A 197 15.32 -0.51 10.39
CA PRO A 197 14.79 -1.84 10.10
C PRO A 197 13.69 -1.77 9.01
N LYS A 198 13.70 -2.77 8.13
CA LYS A 198 12.81 -2.87 6.97
C LYS A 198 12.13 -4.22 6.93
N VAL A 199 10.84 -4.23 6.66
CA VAL A 199 10.03 -5.46 6.54
C VAL A 199 9.19 -5.39 5.26
N LEU A 200 9.28 -6.43 4.43
CA LEU A 200 8.32 -6.69 3.37
C LEU A 200 7.33 -7.74 3.87
N VAL A 201 6.05 -7.46 3.68
CA VAL A 201 4.96 -8.33 4.13
C VAL A 201 4.14 -8.79 2.92
N HIS A 202 3.78 -10.08 2.88
CA HIS A 202 2.78 -10.59 1.95
C HIS A 202 1.85 -11.60 2.63
N GLY A 203 0.63 -11.77 2.11
CA GLY A 203 -0.23 -12.88 2.46
C GLY A 203 0.24 -14.18 1.81
N ALA A 204 -0.12 -15.31 2.38
CA ALA A 204 0.18 -16.62 1.79
C ALA A 204 -0.81 -17.00 0.67
N TRP A 205 -1.95 -16.34 0.57
CA TRP A 205 -3.00 -16.55 -0.43
C TRP A 205 -3.40 -18.03 -0.59
N LYS A 206 -3.44 -18.77 0.52
CA LYS A 206 -3.76 -20.19 0.52
C LYS A 206 -5.14 -20.45 -0.05
N ALA A 207 -5.30 -21.60 -0.68
CA ALA A 207 -6.56 -22.03 -1.31
C ALA A 207 -7.74 -22.06 -0.32
N GLU A 208 -7.50 -22.38 0.95
CA GLU A 208 -8.50 -22.38 2.02
C GLU A 208 -9.05 -20.97 2.31
N VAL A 209 -8.25 -19.92 2.01
CA VAL A 209 -8.65 -18.52 2.19
C VAL A 209 -9.25 -17.94 0.91
N THR A 210 -8.70 -18.29 -0.25
CA THR A 210 -9.07 -17.68 -1.54
C THR A 210 -10.12 -18.48 -2.32
N GLY A 211 -10.32 -19.74 -1.99
CA GLY A 211 -11.10 -20.68 -2.77
C GLY A 211 -10.42 -21.15 -4.06
N ARG A 212 -9.18 -20.74 -4.32
CA ARG A 212 -8.39 -21.15 -5.51
C ARG A 212 -6.90 -21.21 -5.19
N GLU A 213 -6.15 -22.04 -5.90
CA GLU A 213 -4.70 -22.08 -5.80
C GLU A 213 -4.03 -20.95 -6.62
N GLY A 214 -2.83 -20.56 -6.20
CA GLY A 214 -1.91 -19.72 -6.97
C GLY A 214 -2.16 -18.21 -6.89
N GLY A 215 -3.02 -17.73 -6.01
CA GLY A 215 -3.18 -16.29 -5.78
C GLY A 215 -1.92 -15.67 -5.14
N GLY A 216 -1.64 -14.38 -5.43
CA GLY A 216 -0.61 -13.58 -4.77
C GLY A 216 0.85 -13.98 -5.02
N ARG A 217 1.12 -14.89 -5.94
CA ARG A 217 2.50 -15.31 -6.28
C ARG A 217 3.32 -14.16 -6.86
N ASP A 218 2.69 -13.31 -7.64
CA ASP A 218 3.21 -12.07 -8.18
C ASP A 218 3.65 -11.10 -7.06
N TYR A 219 2.79 -10.86 -6.06
CA TYR A 219 3.13 -10.04 -4.90
C TYR A 219 4.27 -10.66 -4.07
N ALA A 220 4.22 -11.98 -3.85
CA ALA A 220 5.30 -12.69 -3.15
C ALA A 220 6.63 -12.59 -3.90
N ALA A 221 6.62 -12.64 -5.24
CA ALA A 221 7.82 -12.45 -6.06
C ALA A 221 8.38 -11.02 -5.90
N VAL A 222 7.52 -10.00 -6.00
CA VAL A 222 7.91 -8.59 -5.80
C VAL A 222 8.48 -8.37 -4.40
N CYS A 223 7.79 -8.84 -3.35
CA CYS A 223 8.25 -8.71 -1.97
C CYS A 223 9.63 -9.36 -1.77
N ARG A 224 9.84 -10.54 -2.34
CA ARG A 224 11.12 -11.28 -2.28
C ARG A 224 12.26 -10.49 -2.91
N VAL A 225 12.04 -9.95 -4.12
CA VAL A 225 13.05 -9.19 -4.85
C VAL A 225 13.37 -7.88 -4.13
N ILE A 226 12.36 -7.12 -3.69
CA ILE A 226 12.58 -5.88 -2.95
C ILE A 226 13.33 -6.18 -1.65
N ALA A 227 12.86 -7.16 -0.86
CA ALA A 227 13.50 -7.53 0.41
C ALA A 227 14.99 -7.86 0.22
N ALA A 228 15.33 -8.66 -0.79
CA ALA A 228 16.72 -9.00 -1.10
C ALA A 228 17.56 -7.78 -1.49
N ARG A 229 16.98 -6.85 -2.27
CA ARG A 229 17.71 -5.66 -2.74
C ARG A 229 17.96 -4.61 -1.66
N ILE A 230 17.08 -4.48 -0.66
CA ILE A 230 17.20 -3.46 0.38
C ILE A 230 17.62 -4.02 1.75
N GLY A 231 17.89 -5.31 1.86
CA GLY A 231 18.24 -5.97 3.11
C GLY A 231 17.08 -6.01 4.12
N ALA A 232 15.84 -6.16 3.64
CA ALA A 232 14.66 -6.21 4.49
C ALA A 232 14.34 -7.65 4.93
N ARG A 233 13.72 -7.79 6.11
CA ARG A 233 13.09 -9.04 6.53
C ARG A 233 11.84 -9.29 5.67
N LEU A 234 11.63 -10.51 5.21
CA LEU A 234 10.42 -10.94 4.52
C LEU A 234 9.53 -11.71 5.50
N VAL A 235 8.24 -11.35 5.57
CA VAL A 235 7.25 -11.97 6.45
C VAL A 235 6.02 -12.37 5.66
N SER A 236 5.57 -13.63 5.83
CA SER A 236 4.34 -14.15 5.26
C SER A 236 3.25 -14.29 6.32
N PHE A 237 2.05 -13.84 6.01
CA PHE A 237 0.86 -14.03 6.85
C PHE A 237 0.03 -15.18 6.30
N GLU A 238 0.00 -16.28 7.06
CA GLU A 238 -0.44 -17.60 6.59
C GLU A 238 -1.94 -17.71 6.31
N ARG A 239 -2.77 -16.87 6.93
CA ARG A 239 -4.22 -16.87 6.77
C ARG A 239 -4.74 -15.62 6.05
N SER A 240 -3.82 -14.90 5.39
CA SER A 240 -4.13 -13.64 4.73
C SER A 240 -3.94 -13.71 3.22
N THR A 241 -4.62 -12.78 2.56
CA THR A 241 -4.42 -12.39 1.18
C THR A 241 -3.78 -11.00 1.12
N HIS A 242 -4.31 -10.09 0.31
CA HIS A 242 -3.75 -8.75 0.09
C HIS A 242 -3.77 -7.80 1.32
N ASN A 243 -4.55 -8.13 2.36
CA ASN A 243 -4.76 -7.24 3.50
C ASN A 243 -4.48 -7.92 4.86
N PRO A 244 -3.24 -8.35 5.14
CA PRO A 244 -2.90 -9.00 6.41
C PRO A 244 -3.19 -8.10 7.63
N GLN A 245 -3.07 -6.78 7.49
CA GLN A 245 -3.40 -5.80 8.55
C GLN A 245 -4.87 -5.81 8.97
N LEU A 246 -5.76 -6.28 8.08
CA LEU A 246 -7.20 -6.45 8.34
C LEU A 246 -7.57 -7.89 8.69
N GLN A 247 -6.91 -8.86 8.07
CA GLN A 247 -7.28 -10.28 8.16
C GLN A 247 -6.64 -10.99 9.35
N GLU A 248 -5.46 -10.57 9.77
CA GLU A 248 -4.73 -11.05 10.95
C GLU A 248 -4.26 -9.86 11.82
N PRO A 249 -5.16 -8.96 12.27
CA PRO A 249 -4.78 -7.67 12.84
C PRO A 249 -3.94 -7.78 14.12
N GLN A 250 -4.22 -8.76 14.98
CA GLN A 250 -3.44 -8.94 16.22
C GLN A 250 -2.00 -9.36 15.90
N ALA A 251 -1.80 -10.29 14.95
CA ALA A 251 -0.49 -10.72 14.53
C ALA A 251 0.26 -9.60 13.81
N PHE A 252 -0.44 -8.80 13.00
CA PHE A 252 0.16 -7.65 12.32
C PHE A 252 0.55 -6.55 13.31
N ASN A 253 -0.30 -6.20 14.27
CA ASN A 253 0.02 -5.22 15.32
C ASN A 253 1.21 -5.69 16.18
N HIS A 254 1.28 -6.99 16.50
CA HIS A 254 2.43 -7.55 17.21
C HIS A 254 3.74 -7.43 16.40
N LEU A 255 3.70 -7.70 15.10
CA LEU A 255 4.85 -7.45 14.21
C LEU A 255 5.33 -6.00 14.27
N LEU A 256 4.40 -5.02 14.26
CA LEU A 256 4.74 -3.61 14.35
C LEU A 256 5.36 -3.29 15.70
N GLN A 257 4.79 -3.74 16.83
CA GLN A 257 5.29 -3.52 18.17
C GLN A 257 6.69 -4.12 18.34
N GLU A 258 6.93 -5.38 17.92
CA GLU A 258 8.26 -5.99 17.94
C GLU A 258 9.29 -5.14 17.17
N LEU A 259 8.90 -4.64 15.99
CA LEU A 259 9.78 -3.84 15.14
C LEU A 259 10.12 -2.48 15.80
N TRP A 260 9.15 -1.87 16.51
CA TRP A 260 9.26 -0.52 17.07
C TRP A 260 9.90 -0.47 18.46
N LEU A 261 9.88 -1.60 19.20
CA LEU A 261 10.50 -1.72 20.53
C LEU A 261 12.03 -1.94 20.51
N HIS A 262 12.60 -2.32 19.39
CA HIS A 262 14.01 -2.70 19.25
C HIS A 262 14.86 -1.63 18.54
N GLU A 263 14.44 -0.36 18.59
CA GLU A 263 15.22 0.80 18.10
C GLU A 263 16.13 1.44 19.16
#